data_808ddd9fc5269d3905d9229b0f107e4d
#
_entry.id   808ddd9fc5269d3905d9229b0f107e4d
#
_cell.length_a   1.000
_cell.length_b   1.000
_cell.length_c   1.000
_cell.angle_alpha   90.00
_cell.angle_beta   90.00
_cell.angle_gamma   90.00
#
_symmetry.space_group_name_H-M   'P 1'
#
loop_
_entity.id
_entity.type
_entity.pdbx_description
1 polymer ?
#
loop_
_entity_poly.entity_id
_entity_poly.type
_entity_poly.pdbx_seq_one_letter_code
_entity_poly.pdbx_strand_id
1 'polypeptide(L)'
;MRTKNELYQEALRTVALRRQTARALAQDAQAQAEAAIPALRHAEEEVRVRGIRCALAGAAGKDRTEAAAALADARQKLTALLAESGRPANALEPHFTCPKCQDTGSVNGRTCACVHKVMQQLRRQEIEALSSLSISSFDTMKLEYYPSVADPEVGESIRTCLLYTSD
;
A
#
# COMPACT_ATOMS: atom_id res chain seq x y z
N MET A 1 -10.55 20.17 17.90
CA MET A 1 -10.56 19.49 16.58
C MET A 1 -9.55 20.17 15.67
N ARG A 2 -8.71 19.38 14.99
CA ARG A 2 -7.73 19.88 14.01
C ARG A 2 -8.42 20.50 12.80
N THR A 3 -7.83 21.52 12.22
CA THR A 3 -8.28 22.10 10.96
C THR A 3 -8.04 21.12 9.79
N LYS A 4 -8.66 21.37 8.64
CA LYS A 4 -8.46 20.57 7.44
C LYS A 4 -6.97 20.55 7.02
N ASN A 5 -6.28 21.67 7.16
CA ASN A 5 -4.86 21.78 6.81
C ASN A 5 -3.97 20.97 7.77
N GLU A 6 -4.21 21.02 9.06
CA GLU A 6 -3.48 20.21 10.05
C GLU A 6 -3.67 18.72 9.80
N LEU A 7 -4.90 18.28 9.52
CA LEU A 7 -5.16 16.89 9.14
C LEU A 7 -4.43 16.48 7.85
N TYR A 8 -4.39 17.39 6.87
CA TYR A 8 -3.68 17.13 5.61
C TYR A 8 -2.17 16.96 5.84
N GLN A 9 -1.56 17.86 6.61
CA GLN A 9 -0.14 17.79 6.96
C GLN A 9 0.18 16.51 7.74
N GLU A 10 -0.66 16.14 8.70
CA GLU A 10 -0.49 14.91 9.48
C GLU A 10 -0.66 13.66 8.61
N ALA A 11 -1.60 13.67 7.69
CA ALA A 11 -1.78 12.58 6.73
C ALA A 11 -0.57 12.42 5.82
N LEU A 12 0.02 13.52 5.34
CA LEU A 12 1.26 13.47 4.56
C LEU A 12 2.42 12.89 5.36
N ARG A 13 2.58 13.30 6.63
CA ARG A 13 3.60 12.74 7.54
C ARG A 13 3.40 11.24 7.73
N THR A 14 2.16 10.81 7.96
CA THR A 14 1.82 9.39 8.12
C THR A 14 2.18 8.57 6.88
N VAL A 15 1.85 9.07 5.69
CA VAL A 15 2.17 8.41 4.42
C VAL A 15 3.68 8.38 4.19
N ALA A 16 4.40 9.47 4.47
CA ALA A 16 5.85 9.53 4.36
C ALA A 16 6.56 8.56 5.32
N LEU A 17 6.05 8.44 6.56
CA LEU A 17 6.56 7.49 7.55
C LEU A 17 6.36 6.04 7.08
N ARG A 18 5.18 5.69 6.52
CA ARG A 18 4.93 4.36 5.92
C ARG A 18 5.97 4.03 4.85
N ARG A 19 6.27 5.00 3.97
CA ARG A 19 7.28 4.84 2.93
C ARG A 19 8.67 4.61 3.50
N GLN A 20 9.05 5.37 4.51
CA GLN A 20 10.34 5.23 5.19
C GLN A 20 10.45 3.86 5.86
N THR A 21 9.42 3.42 6.57
CA THR A 21 9.36 2.10 7.20
C THR A 21 9.47 0.97 6.18
N ALA A 22 8.71 1.04 5.08
CA ALA A 22 8.78 0.04 4.02
C ALA A 22 10.18 -0.09 3.42
N ARG A 23 10.88 1.04 3.23
CA ARG A 23 12.26 1.05 2.74
C ARG A 23 13.25 0.50 3.77
N ALA A 24 13.10 0.87 5.03
CA ALA A 24 13.95 0.35 6.10
C ALA A 24 13.83 -1.17 6.23
N LEU A 25 12.60 -1.68 6.22
CA LEU A 25 12.34 -3.12 6.24
C LEU A 25 12.95 -3.86 5.04
N ALA A 26 12.89 -3.28 3.84
CA ALA A 26 13.52 -3.85 2.65
C ALA A 26 15.05 -3.85 2.76
N GLN A 27 15.65 -2.78 3.31
CA GLN A 27 17.10 -2.72 3.56
C GLN A 27 17.55 -3.76 4.60
N ASP A 28 16.78 -3.93 5.67
CA ASP A 28 17.05 -4.95 6.68
C ASP A 28 16.94 -6.37 6.09
N ALA A 29 15.89 -6.61 5.29
CA ALA A 29 15.70 -7.88 4.59
C ALA A 29 16.87 -8.16 3.61
N GLN A 30 17.34 -7.13 2.91
CA GLN A 30 18.51 -7.24 2.03
C GLN A 30 19.79 -7.58 2.81
N ALA A 31 20.07 -6.86 3.89
CA ALA A 31 21.23 -7.14 4.73
C ALA A 31 21.22 -8.57 5.29
N GLN A 32 20.07 -9.05 5.75
CA GLN A 32 19.90 -10.42 6.23
C GLN A 32 20.08 -11.45 5.10
N ALA A 33 19.58 -11.16 3.90
CA ALA A 33 19.72 -12.03 2.76
C ALA A 33 21.18 -12.11 2.27
N GLU A 34 21.88 -10.97 2.19
CA GLU A 34 23.31 -10.94 1.84
C GLU A 34 24.19 -11.71 2.84
N ALA A 35 23.86 -11.64 4.14
CA ALA A 35 24.56 -12.38 5.17
C ALA A 35 24.32 -13.91 5.05
N ALA A 36 23.12 -14.32 4.64
CA ALA A 36 22.73 -15.71 4.50
C ALA A 36 23.17 -16.35 3.16
N ILE A 37 23.30 -15.52 2.11
CA ILE A 37 23.56 -15.98 0.74
C ILE A 37 24.79 -15.20 0.19
N PRO A 38 26.02 -15.72 0.35
CA PRO A 38 27.24 -14.97 -0.08
C PRO A 38 27.26 -14.58 -1.57
N ALA A 39 26.60 -15.40 -2.43
CA ALA A 39 26.51 -15.14 -3.86
C ALA A 39 25.51 -14.02 -4.24
N LEU A 40 24.63 -13.62 -3.33
CA LEU A 40 23.53 -12.70 -3.61
C LEU A 40 24.02 -11.33 -4.07
N ARG A 41 24.99 -10.77 -3.36
CA ARG A 41 25.59 -9.47 -3.69
C ARG A 41 26.17 -9.42 -5.11
N HIS A 42 26.81 -10.51 -5.53
CA HIS A 42 27.36 -10.60 -6.89
C HIS A 42 26.23 -10.69 -7.94
N ALA A 43 25.18 -11.47 -7.66
CA ALA A 43 24.03 -11.58 -8.55
C ALA A 43 23.27 -10.27 -8.70
N GLU A 44 23.10 -9.51 -7.61
CA GLU A 44 22.49 -8.17 -7.64
C GLU A 44 23.33 -7.19 -8.45
N GLU A 45 24.66 -7.20 -8.28
CA GLU A 45 25.58 -6.38 -9.06
C GLU A 45 25.49 -6.72 -10.56
N GLU A 46 25.43 -8.01 -10.91
CA GLU A 46 25.23 -8.41 -12.31
C GLU A 46 23.91 -7.87 -12.88
N VAL A 47 22.80 -7.97 -12.16
CA VAL A 47 21.51 -7.42 -12.59
C VAL A 47 21.62 -5.91 -12.80
N ARG A 48 22.27 -5.19 -11.88
CA ARG A 48 22.47 -3.75 -11.97
C ARG A 48 23.29 -3.35 -13.20
N VAL A 49 24.45 -3.98 -13.38
CA VAL A 49 25.36 -3.69 -14.51
C VAL A 49 24.68 -3.99 -15.85
N ARG A 50 24.00 -5.13 -15.96
CA ARG A 50 23.29 -5.51 -17.20
C ARG A 50 22.07 -4.62 -17.44
N GLY A 51 21.38 -4.17 -16.37
CA GLY A 51 20.32 -3.18 -16.46
C GLY A 51 20.79 -1.85 -17.04
N ILE A 52 21.92 -1.33 -16.54
CA ILE A 52 22.53 -0.10 -17.06
C ILE A 52 22.91 -0.25 -18.54
N ARG A 53 23.54 -1.37 -18.92
CA ARG A 53 23.92 -1.63 -20.33
C ARG A 53 22.68 -1.67 -21.24
N CYS A 54 21.61 -2.34 -20.81
CA CYS A 54 20.36 -2.39 -21.55
C CYS A 54 19.73 -1.00 -21.72
N ALA A 55 19.75 -0.17 -20.67
CA ALA A 55 19.23 1.20 -20.72
C ALA A 55 20.07 2.10 -21.66
N LEU A 56 21.39 2.02 -21.60
CA LEU A 56 22.30 2.77 -22.47
C LEU A 56 22.16 2.38 -23.93
N ALA A 57 22.00 1.08 -24.26
CA ALA A 57 21.74 0.62 -25.61
C ALA A 57 20.44 1.23 -26.15
N GLY A 58 19.38 1.29 -25.32
CA GLY A 58 18.13 1.93 -25.70
C GLY A 58 18.24 3.44 -25.91
N ALA A 59 18.94 4.14 -25.05
CA ALA A 59 19.19 5.57 -25.19
C ALA A 59 20.00 5.92 -26.43
N ALA A 60 20.91 5.03 -26.84
CA ALA A 60 21.73 5.17 -28.05
C ALA A 60 21.04 4.72 -29.34
N GLY A 61 19.77 4.32 -29.30
CA GLY A 61 19.02 3.81 -30.45
C GLY A 61 19.55 2.49 -31.03
N LYS A 62 20.36 1.74 -30.25
CA LYS A 62 20.91 0.44 -30.66
C LYS A 62 19.91 -0.70 -30.40
N ASP A 63 20.13 -1.83 -31.09
CA ASP A 63 19.38 -3.05 -30.80
C ASP A 63 19.61 -3.47 -29.32
N ARG A 64 18.53 -3.71 -28.63
CA ARG A 64 18.50 -4.06 -27.20
C ARG A 64 18.30 -5.55 -26.94
N THR A 65 18.09 -6.34 -27.98
CA THR A 65 17.66 -7.75 -27.86
C THR A 65 18.65 -8.56 -27.04
N GLU A 66 19.94 -8.49 -27.37
CA GLU A 66 20.99 -9.22 -26.62
C GLU A 66 21.15 -8.70 -25.17
N ALA A 67 21.16 -7.38 -24.99
CA ALA A 67 21.27 -6.75 -23.66
C ALA A 67 20.05 -7.07 -22.78
N ALA A 68 18.85 -7.12 -23.36
CA ALA A 68 17.63 -7.49 -22.65
C ALA A 68 17.62 -8.98 -22.26
N ALA A 69 18.08 -9.86 -23.15
CA ALA A 69 18.23 -11.29 -22.85
C ALA A 69 19.23 -11.52 -21.73
N ALA A 70 20.39 -10.87 -21.76
CA ALA A 70 21.39 -10.97 -20.71
C ALA A 70 20.87 -10.46 -19.36
N LEU A 71 20.07 -9.38 -19.36
CA LEU A 71 19.43 -8.86 -18.14
C LEU A 71 18.38 -9.86 -17.59
N ALA A 72 17.60 -10.48 -18.48
CA ALA A 72 16.60 -11.48 -18.07
C ALA A 72 17.28 -12.70 -17.42
N ASP A 73 18.37 -13.21 -18.00
CA ASP A 73 19.17 -14.30 -17.44
C ASP A 73 19.71 -13.95 -16.04
N ALA A 74 20.27 -12.74 -15.87
CA ALA A 74 20.76 -12.31 -14.56
C ALA A 74 19.63 -12.22 -13.51
N ARG A 75 18.46 -11.71 -13.89
CA ARG A 75 17.28 -11.68 -13.00
C ARG A 75 16.80 -13.08 -12.62
N GLN A 76 16.81 -14.02 -13.57
CA GLN A 76 16.44 -15.40 -13.28
C GLN A 76 17.40 -16.04 -12.28
N LYS A 77 18.71 -15.84 -12.42
CA LYS A 77 19.72 -16.31 -11.47
C LYS A 77 19.49 -15.74 -10.07
N LEU A 78 19.24 -14.44 -9.97
CA LEU A 78 18.94 -13.79 -8.69
C LEU A 78 17.68 -14.40 -8.05
N THR A 79 16.61 -14.58 -8.83
CA THR A 79 15.38 -15.18 -8.35
C THR A 79 15.58 -16.63 -7.88
N ALA A 80 16.40 -17.42 -8.58
CA ALA A 80 16.74 -18.78 -8.19
C ALA A 80 17.47 -18.82 -6.84
N LEU A 81 18.46 -17.96 -6.63
CA LEU A 81 19.19 -17.85 -5.36
C LEU A 81 18.25 -17.49 -4.17
N LEU A 82 17.30 -16.59 -4.39
CA LEU A 82 16.30 -16.25 -3.38
C LEU A 82 15.38 -17.45 -3.09
N ALA A 83 14.92 -18.14 -4.12
CA ALA A 83 14.04 -19.31 -3.99
C ALA A 83 14.73 -20.45 -3.24
N GLU A 84 15.99 -20.75 -3.52
CA GLU A 84 16.81 -21.76 -2.82
C GLU A 84 16.91 -21.47 -1.32
N SER A 85 16.89 -20.18 -0.93
CA SER A 85 16.89 -19.78 0.48
C SER A 85 15.48 -19.69 1.10
N GLY A 86 14.43 -20.10 0.37
CA GLY A 86 13.04 -20.03 0.81
C GLY A 86 12.43 -18.64 0.79
N ARG A 87 13.06 -17.67 0.10
CA ARG A 87 12.57 -16.30 -0.01
C ARG A 87 11.81 -16.09 -1.32
N PRO A 88 10.67 -15.34 -1.31
CA PRO A 88 9.99 -14.98 -2.54
C PRO A 88 10.83 -14.01 -3.38
N ALA A 89 10.59 -13.97 -4.69
CA ALA A 89 11.32 -13.12 -5.64
C ALA A 89 11.31 -11.63 -5.31
N ASN A 90 10.27 -11.15 -4.62
CA ASN A 90 10.11 -9.76 -4.20
C ASN A 90 10.48 -9.51 -2.74
N ALA A 91 11.17 -10.45 -2.08
CA ALA A 91 11.53 -10.35 -0.66
C ALA A 91 12.41 -9.13 -0.33
N LEU A 92 13.16 -8.64 -1.31
CA LEU A 92 14.09 -7.50 -1.15
C LEU A 92 13.47 -6.17 -1.59
N GLU A 93 12.24 -6.20 -2.09
CA GLU A 93 11.54 -5.00 -2.54
C GLU A 93 10.76 -4.35 -1.40
N PRO A 94 10.70 -3.00 -1.34
CA PRO A 94 9.88 -2.33 -0.34
C PRO A 94 8.39 -2.52 -0.64
N HIS A 95 7.64 -3.02 0.36
CA HIS A 95 6.19 -3.22 0.27
C HIS A 95 5.45 -1.95 0.69
N PHE A 96 5.06 -1.14 -0.29
CA PHE A 96 4.32 0.10 -0.05
C PHE A 96 2.83 -0.17 0.21
N THR A 97 2.24 0.56 1.18
CA THR A 97 0.81 0.47 1.51
C THR A 97 -0.07 0.94 0.35
N CYS A 98 0.36 1.97 -0.37
CA CYS A 98 -0.35 2.46 -1.54
C CYS A 98 0.40 2.10 -2.84
N PRO A 99 -0.09 1.16 -3.65
CA PRO A 99 0.59 0.77 -4.89
C PRO A 99 0.56 1.88 -5.95
N LYS A 100 -0.41 2.81 -5.89
CA LYS A 100 -0.57 3.89 -6.89
C LYS A 100 0.52 4.96 -6.77
N CYS A 101 0.81 5.41 -5.56
CA CYS A 101 1.82 6.45 -5.33
C CYS A 101 3.07 5.93 -4.62
N GLN A 102 3.14 4.65 -4.27
CA GLN A 102 4.25 4.07 -3.49
C GLN A 102 4.54 4.89 -2.22
N ASP A 103 3.47 5.28 -1.52
CA ASP A 103 3.49 6.10 -0.30
C ASP A 103 4.27 7.43 -0.46
N THR A 104 4.26 8.04 -1.66
CA THR A 104 4.75 9.41 -1.87
C THR A 104 3.71 10.47 -1.53
N GLY A 105 2.43 10.09 -1.44
CA GLY A 105 1.32 11.00 -1.20
C GLY A 105 0.84 11.73 -2.45
N SER A 106 1.50 11.63 -3.60
CA SER A 106 1.10 12.31 -4.83
C SER A 106 1.25 11.43 -6.07
N VAL A 107 0.42 11.69 -7.09
CA VAL A 107 0.47 11.07 -8.41
C VAL A 107 0.26 12.17 -9.44
N ASN A 108 1.18 12.34 -10.38
CA ASN A 108 1.11 13.37 -11.43
C ASN A 108 0.87 14.80 -10.89
N GLY A 109 1.54 15.16 -9.79
CA GLY A 109 1.40 16.48 -9.16
C GLY A 109 0.11 16.69 -8.37
N ARG A 110 -0.77 15.69 -8.27
CA ARG A 110 -2.02 15.74 -7.49
C ARG A 110 -1.94 14.88 -6.25
N THR A 111 -2.61 15.28 -5.18
CA THR A 111 -2.70 14.49 -3.95
C THR A 111 -3.33 13.13 -4.21
N CYS A 112 -2.68 12.08 -3.76
CA CYS A 112 -3.18 10.71 -3.92
C CYS A 112 -4.38 10.45 -2.99
N ALA A 113 -5.31 9.61 -3.44
CA ALA A 113 -6.47 9.21 -2.65
C ALA A 113 -6.10 8.54 -1.30
N CYS A 114 -4.90 7.95 -1.19
CA CYS A 114 -4.43 7.38 0.08
C CYS A 114 -4.27 8.44 1.18
N VAL A 115 -3.87 9.67 0.84
CA VAL A 115 -3.78 10.78 1.79
C VAL A 115 -5.16 11.16 2.30
N HIS A 116 -6.15 11.25 1.41
CA HIS A 116 -7.54 11.53 1.80
C HIS A 116 -8.11 10.45 2.73
N LYS A 117 -7.80 9.16 2.49
CA LYS A 117 -8.20 8.07 3.39
C LYS A 117 -7.57 8.23 4.78
N VAL A 118 -6.30 8.60 4.86
CA VAL A 118 -5.64 8.85 6.16
C VAL A 118 -6.28 10.06 6.85
N MET A 119 -6.59 11.14 6.13
CA MET A 119 -7.30 12.29 6.70
C MET A 119 -8.65 11.90 7.31
N GLN A 120 -9.42 11.06 6.61
CA GLN A 120 -10.71 10.56 7.11
C GLN A 120 -10.52 9.71 8.37
N GLN A 121 -9.51 8.84 8.41
CA GLN A 121 -9.18 8.03 9.59
C GLN A 121 -8.80 8.91 10.78
N LEU A 122 -7.95 9.92 10.58
CA LEU A 122 -7.57 10.87 11.63
C LEU A 122 -8.77 11.65 12.15
N ARG A 123 -9.67 12.09 11.27
CA ARG A 123 -10.90 12.78 11.67
C ARG A 123 -11.83 11.86 12.47
N ARG A 124 -11.99 10.63 12.02
CA ARG A 124 -12.78 9.63 12.74
C ARG A 124 -12.23 9.40 14.15
N GLN A 125 -10.92 9.22 14.31
CA GLN A 125 -10.27 9.06 15.61
C GLN A 125 -10.51 10.28 16.52
N GLU A 126 -10.48 11.51 16.00
CA GLU A 126 -10.81 12.71 16.78
C GLU A 126 -12.25 12.70 17.29
N ILE A 127 -13.19 12.33 16.42
CA ILE A 127 -14.61 12.26 16.78
C ILE A 127 -14.82 11.17 17.84
N GLU A 128 -14.24 10.00 17.64
CA GLU A 128 -14.29 8.89 18.60
C GLU A 128 -13.70 9.27 19.97
N ALA A 129 -12.58 10.00 19.98
CA ALA A 129 -11.95 10.47 21.21
C ALA A 129 -12.77 11.54 21.96
N LEU A 130 -13.56 12.33 21.24
CA LEU A 130 -14.41 13.37 21.82
C LEU A 130 -15.81 12.85 22.18
N SER A 131 -16.21 11.73 21.63
CA SER A 131 -17.51 11.10 21.85
C SER A 131 -17.35 9.91 22.77
N SER A 132 -18.20 9.80 23.78
CA SER A 132 -18.35 8.58 24.59
C SER A 132 -19.02 7.44 23.81
N LEU A 133 -19.51 7.72 22.61
CA LEU A 133 -20.17 6.77 21.72
C LEU A 133 -19.16 6.24 20.71
N SER A 134 -19.04 4.92 20.60
CA SER A 134 -18.32 4.33 19.47
C SER A 134 -19.06 4.61 18.17
N ILE A 135 -18.37 5.07 17.12
CA ILE A 135 -18.96 5.21 15.79
C ILE A 135 -19.17 3.79 15.25
N SER A 136 -20.40 3.32 15.28
CA SER A 136 -20.79 2.04 14.71
C SER A 136 -20.90 2.13 13.20
N SER A 137 -20.46 1.08 12.50
CA SER A 137 -20.71 0.90 11.07
C SER A 137 -22.10 0.30 10.86
N PHE A 138 -22.72 0.57 9.73
CA PHE A 138 -23.97 -0.10 9.33
C PHE A 138 -23.82 -1.62 9.32
N ASP A 139 -22.63 -2.16 9.03
CA ASP A 139 -22.33 -3.60 9.07
C ASP A 139 -22.49 -4.22 10.47
N THR A 140 -22.39 -3.39 11.51
CA THR A 140 -22.55 -3.82 12.92
C THR A 140 -23.93 -3.52 13.48
N MET A 141 -24.83 -2.97 12.66
CA MET A 141 -26.19 -2.63 13.08
C MET A 141 -27.00 -3.90 13.29
N LYS A 142 -27.53 -4.05 14.49
CA LYS A 142 -28.39 -5.19 14.85
C LYS A 142 -29.85 -4.79 14.67
N LEU A 143 -30.44 -5.25 13.57
CA LEU A 143 -31.85 -4.99 13.25
C LEU A 143 -32.83 -5.57 14.29
N GLU A 144 -32.41 -6.50 15.13
CA GLU A 144 -33.20 -7.11 16.21
C GLU A 144 -33.60 -6.11 17.29
N TYR A 145 -32.86 -4.98 17.44
CA TYR A 145 -33.22 -3.92 18.39
C TYR A 145 -34.32 -2.98 17.89
N TYR A 146 -34.73 -3.11 16.62
CA TYR A 146 -35.77 -2.27 16.04
C TYR A 146 -37.08 -3.05 15.93
N PRO A 147 -38.21 -2.44 16.30
CA PRO A 147 -39.50 -3.13 16.23
C PRO A 147 -39.83 -3.55 14.79
N SER A 148 -40.32 -4.78 14.66
CA SER A 148 -40.78 -5.31 13.38
C SER A 148 -42.24 -4.95 13.08
N VAL A 149 -42.95 -4.32 14.05
CA VAL A 149 -44.32 -3.90 13.90
C VAL A 149 -44.37 -2.65 13.01
N ALA A 150 -45.25 -2.68 12.02
CA ALA A 150 -45.47 -1.52 11.15
C ALA A 150 -46.07 -0.35 11.93
N ASP A 151 -45.56 0.86 11.63
CA ASP A 151 -46.14 2.10 12.15
C ASP A 151 -47.56 2.26 11.56
N PRO A 152 -48.58 2.48 12.37
CA PRO A 152 -49.96 2.59 11.87
C PRO A 152 -50.20 3.80 10.95
N GLU A 153 -49.35 4.84 11.00
CA GLU A 153 -49.49 6.01 10.15
C GLU A 153 -48.75 5.87 8.82
N VAL A 154 -47.60 5.15 8.82
CA VAL A 154 -46.72 5.01 7.66
C VAL A 154 -46.89 3.66 6.95
N GLY A 155 -47.46 2.68 7.61
CA GLY A 155 -47.69 1.32 7.07
C GLY A 155 -46.43 0.44 6.96
N GLU A 156 -45.26 0.96 7.32
CA GLU A 156 -43.99 0.26 7.29
C GLU A 156 -43.28 0.27 8.65
N SER A 157 -42.49 -0.77 8.93
CA SER A 157 -41.70 -0.80 10.15
C SER A 157 -40.38 -0.06 9.97
N ILE A 158 -39.83 0.50 11.06
CA ILE A 158 -38.50 1.11 11.09
C ILE A 158 -37.46 0.11 10.57
N ARG A 159 -37.63 -1.17 10.86
CA ARG A 159 -36.75 -2.25 10.40
C ARG A 159 -36.77 -2.39 8.87
N THR A 160 -37.94 -2.26 8.25
CA THR A 160 -38.08 -2.29 6.78
C THR A 160 -37.41 -1.08 6.14
N CYS A 161 -37.67 0.13 6.67
CA CYS A 161 -37.02 1.36 6.17
C CYS A 161 -35.50 1.28 6.24
N LEU A 162 -34.91 0.73 7.31
CA LEU A 162 -33.46 0.58 7.46
C LEU A 162 -32.86 -0.41 6.45
N LEU A 163 -33.60 -1.42 6.03
CA LEU A 163 -33.15 -2.38 5.01
C LEU A 163 -33.10 -1.74 3.61
N TYR A 164 -34.03 -0.84 3.30
CA TYR A 164 -34.08 -0.15 2.00
C TYR A 164 -33.05 0.97 1.84
N THR A 165 -32.47 1.48 2.92
CA THR A 165 -31.48 2.58 2.88
C THR A 165 -30.03 2.08 2.88
N SER A 166 -29.80 0.77 2.87
CA SER A 166 -28.46 0.15 2.95
C SER A 166 -27.94 -0.39 1.60
N ASP A 167 -28.61 -0.11 0.47
CA ASP A 167 -28.14 -0.45 -0.90
C ASP A 167 -27.37 0.72 -1.56
#